data_7ec83dcc4f69020586c25327a3e2cff7
#
_entry.id   7ec83dcc4f69020586c25327a3e2cff7
#
_cell.length_a   1.000
_cell.length_b   1.000
_cell.length_c   1.000
_cell.angle_alpha   90.00
_cell.angle_beta   90.00
_cell.angle_gamma   90.00
#
_symmetry.space_group_name_H-M   'P 1'
#
loop_
_entity.id
_entity.type
_entity.pdbx_description
1 polymer ?
#
loop_
_entity_poly.entity_id
_entity_poly.type
_entity_poly.pdbx_seq_one_letter_code
_entity_poly.pdbx_strand_id
1 'polypeptide(L)'
;MASYLRKVIADGVGYSTITDPKFKTNKIKVIFVTDLKEETAAANAMAIGIMASSNSKYKNISEITAKLNSLYGANIGASISKQGDFQNLSISVAAIHNRYALEGEDISGEITDILLDCIFSPNAHNGKFADEPFDFRKKDLLDTIDAEINNKRGYAIIQAQRLAFKGENSENSSYGKRENAQAVTSEQAY
;
A
#
# COMPACT_ATOMS: atom_id res chain seq x y z
N MET A 1 29.88 -2.25 -7.61
CA MET A 1 28.93 -2.63 -8.68
C MET A 1 27.60 -2.94 -8.06
N ALA A 2 26.51 -2.55 -8.72
CA ALA A 2 25.18 -2.97 -8.33
C ALA A 2 25.05 -4.49 -8.44
N SER A 3 24.42 -5.13 -7.45
CA SER A 3 24.10 -6.56 -7.48
C SER A 3 22.58 -6.74 -7.48
N TYR A 4 22.11 -7.75 -8.20
CA TYR A 4 20.71 -8.13 -8.28
C TYR A 4 20.57 -9.60 -7.90
N LEU A 5 19.61 -9.88 -7.02
CA LEU A 5 19.24 -11.26 -6.65
C LEU A 5 17.73 -11.40 -6.75
N ARG A 6 17.27 -12.51 -7.33
CA ARG A 6 15.86 -12.94 -7.29
C ARG A 6 15.77 -14.39 -6.87
N LYS A 7 14.85 -14.68 -5.94
CA LYS A 7 14.53 -16.02 -5.45
C LYS A 7 13.02 -16.19 -5.35
N VAL A 8 12.55 -17.40 -5.62
CA VAL A 8 11.21 -17.85 -5.21
C VAL A 8 11.39 -18.46 -3.81
N ILE A 9 10.69 -17.93 -2.81
CA ILE A 9 10.81 -18.36 -1.40
C ILE A 9 9.66 -19.25 -0.97
N ALA A 10 8.51 -19.15 -1.65
CA ALA A 10 7.37 -20.05 -1.53
C ALA A 10 6.56 -19.98 -2.83
N ASP A 11 5.58 -20.86 -2.99
CA ASP A 11 4.68 -20.82 -4.15
C ASP A 11 3.95 -19.46 -4.20
N GLY A 12 4.01 -18.80 -5.37
CA GLY A 12 3.47 -17.45 -5.56
C GLY A 12 4.27 -16.32 -4.88
N VAL A 13 5.36 -16.60 -4.13
CA VAL A 13 6.12 -15.60 -3.38
C VAL A 13 7.52 -15.42 -3.93
N GLY A 14 7.76 -14.28 -4.57
CA GLY A 14 9.07 -13.89 -5.10
C GLY A 14 9.77 -12.86 -4.20
N TYR A 15 11.05 -13.04 -3.99
CA TYR A 15 11.92 -12.09 -3.29
C TYR A 15 12.98 -11.56 -4.25
N SER A 16 13.17 -10.25 -4.29
CA SER A 16 14.18 -9.61 -5.14
C SER A 16 14.93 -8.55 -4.36
N THR A 17 16.23 -8.47 -4.54
CA THR A 17 17.05 -7.39 -3.99
C THR A 17 17.90 -6.73 -5.05
N ILE A 18 18.09 -5.42 -4.92
CA ILE A 18 19.06 -4.63 -5.66
C ILE A 18 19.93 -3.92 -4.62
N THR A 19 21.22 -4.21 -4.61
CA THR A 19 22.18 -3.59 -3.69
C THR A 19 23.20 -2.79 -4.48
N ASP A 20 23.36 -1.51 -4.14
CA ASP A 20 24.39 -0.64 -4.71
C ASP A 20 24.88 0.31 -3.60
N PRO A 21 26.21 0.34 -3.30
CA PRO A 21 26.75 1.16 -2.21
C PRO A 21 26.61 2.68 -2.44
N LYS A 22 26.23 3.12 -3.64
CA LYS A 22 25.96 4.55 -3.92
C LYS A 22 24.68 5.06 -3.23
N PHE A 23 23.71 4.16 -2.94
CA PHE A 23 22.47 4.57 -2.29
C PHE A 23 22.67 4.80 -0.80
N LYS A 24 22.07 5.89 -0.32
CA LYS A 24 22.11 6.29 1.09
C LYS A 24 20.89 5.81 1.87
N THR A 25 19.86 5.34 1.15
CA THR A 25 18.59 4.90 1.71
C THR A 25 18.34 3.44 1.35
N ASN A 26 17.67 2.74 2.27
CA ASN A 26 17.09 1.42 2.03
C ASN A 26 15.60 1.61 1.76
N LYS A 27 15.06 0.83 0.83
CA LYS A 27 13.63 0.76 0.56
C LYS A 27 13.21 -0.70 0.51
N ILE A 28 12.18 -1.03 1.28
CA ILE A 28 11.54 -2.34 1.26
C ILE A 28 10.13 -2.15 0.74
N LYS A 29 9.71 -3.00 -0.17
CA LYS A 29 8.38 -2.95 -0.77
C LYS A 29 7.80 -4.36 -0.86
N VAL A 30 6.60 -4.55 -0.32
CA VAL A 30 5.79 -5.75 -0.53
C VAL A 30 4.70 -5.40 -1.54
N ILE A 31 4.52 -6.28 -2.52
CA ILE A 31 3.52 -6.11 -3.59
C ILE A 31 2.63 -7.35 -3.58
N PHE A 32 1.34 -7.12 -3.47
CA PHE A 32 0.30 -8.12 -3.66
C PHE A 32 -0.30 -7.92 -5.05
N VAL A 33 -0.38 -8.99 -5.81
CA VAL A 33 -0.99 -9.00 -7.15
C VAL A 33 -2.24 -9.85 -7.08
N THR A 34 -3.38 -9.28 -7.43
CA THR A 34 -4.67 -9.98 -7.45
C THR A 34 -5.45 -9.62 -8.72
N ASP A 35 -6.45 -10.41 -9.06
CA ASP A 35 -7.35 -10.06 -10.16
C ASP A 35 -8.04 -8.72 -9.88
N LEU A 36 -8.12 -7.87 -10.89
CA LEU A 36 -8.86 -6.62 -10.82
C LEU A 36 -10.35 -6.91 -11.03
N LYS A 37 -11.09 -7.08 -9.94
CA LYS A 37 -12.53 -7.32 -9.96
C LYS A 37 -13.26 -6.10 -9.42
N GLU A 38 -14.37 -5.75 -10.06
CA GLU A 38 -15.19 -4.60 -9.66
C GLU A 38 -15.64 -4.69 -8.19
N GLU A 39 -16.00 -5.90 -7.75
CA GLU A 39 -16.55 -6.15 -6.43
C GLU A 39 -15.54 -5.99 -5.30
N THR A 40 -14.26 -6.30 -5.57
CA THR A 40 -13.21 -6.33 -4.52
C THR A 40 -12.22 -5.19 -4.59
N ALA A 41 -12.15 -4.48 -5.73
CA ALA A 41 -11.11 -3.46 -5.94
C ALA A 41 -11.11 -2.35 -4.87
N ALA A 42 -12.29 -1.89 -4.44
CA ALA A 42 -12.41 -0.86 -3.42
C ALA A 42 -12.03 -1.37 -2.02
N ALA A 43 -12.46 -2.59 -1.66
CA ALA A 43 -12.12 -3.22 -0.39
C ALA A 43 -10.60 -3.44 -0.28
N ASN A 44 -9.98 -3.97 -1.32
CA ASN A 44 -8.53 -4.15 -1.41
C ASN A 44 -7.77 -2.81 -1.28
N ALA A 45 -8.28 -1.76 -1.93
CA ALA A 45 -7.69 -0.42 -1.85
C ALA A 45 -7.77 0.17 -0.44
N MET A 46 -8.88 -0.06 0.27
CA MET A 46 -9.02 0.33 1.68
C MET A 46 -8.08 -0.47 2.56
N ALA A 47 -8.06 -1.80 2.43
CA ALA A 47 -7.22 -2.69 3.22
C ALA A 47 -5.75 -2.24 3.21
N ILE A 48 -5.17 -2.09 2.02
CA ILE A 48 -3.76 -1.72 1.90
C ILE A 48 -3.47 -0.32 2.48
N GLY A 49 -4.42 0.61 2.37
CA GLY A 49 -4.31 1.94 2.95
C GLY A 49 -4.37 1.94 4.48
N ILE A 50 -5.26 1.14 5.08
CA ILE A 50 -5.38 0.98 6.53
C ILE A 50 -4.10 0.35 7.08
N MET A 51 -3.63 -0.75 6.48
CA MET A 51 -2.42 -1.46 6.87
C MET A 51 -1.18 -0.56 6.84
N ALA A 52 -1.08 0.37 5.89
CA ALA A 52 0.02 1.32 5.82
C ALA A 52 -0.07 2.48 6.85
N SER A 53 -1.19 2.62 7.55
CA SER A 53 -1.44 3.75 8.48
C SER A 53 -1.58 3.35 9.94
N SER A 54 -1.76 2.06 10.23
CA SER A 54 -1.90 1.56 11.60
C SER A 54 -1.62 0.05 11.65
N ASN A 55 -1.22 -0.42 12.83
CA ASN A 55 -1.05 -1.85 13.12
C ASN A 55 -1.40 -2.13 14.58
N SER A 56 -1.19 -3.36 15.04
CA SER A 56 -1.50 -3.75 16.43
C SER A 56 -0.73 -2.97 17.48
N LYS A 57 0.45 -2.43 17.13
CA LYS A 57 1.34 -1.67 18.02
C LYS A 57 1.11 -0.16 17.93
N TYR A 58 0.92 0.36 16.71
CA TYR A 58 0.67 1.76 16.42
C TYR A 58 -0.76 1.92 15.89
N LYS A 59 -1.67 2.40 16.75
CA LYS A 59 -3.12 2.33 16.49
C LYS A 59 -3.62 3.36 15.48
N ASN A 60 -2.86 4.40 15.23
CA ASN A 60 -3.23 5.47 14.30
C ASN A 60 -2.01 6.04 13.57
N ILE A 61 -2.29 6.89 12.57
CA ILE A 61 -1.26 7.48 11.72
C ILE A 61 -0.29 8.38 12.51
N SER A 62 -0.73 9.00 13.59
CA SER A 62 0.11 9.87 14.41
C SER A 62 1.17 9.05 15.17
N GLU A 63 0.78 7.92 15.75
CA GLU A 63 1.69 7.03 16.47
C GLU A 63 2.75 6.42 15.55
N ILE A 64 2.34 5.89 14.39
CA ILE A 64 3.29 5.30 13.43
C ILE A 64 4.21 6.37 12.85
N THR A 65 3.70 7.58 12.57
CA THR A 65 4.50 8.71 12.08
C THR A 65 5.51 9.18 13.13
N ALA A 66 5.11 9.26 14.40
CA ALA A 66 6.03 9.62 15.50
C ALA A 66 7.19 8.62 15.59
N LYS A 67 6.90 7.31 15.49
CA LYS A 67 7.94 6.27 15.45
C LYS A 67 8.84 6.42 14.22
N LEU A 68 8.29 6.62 13.03
CA LEU A 68 9.07 6.79 11.80
C LEU A 68 9.94 8.04 11.84
N ASN A 69 9.47 9.13 12.45
CA ASN A 69 10.26 10.35 12.65
C ASN A 69 11.45 10.09 13.57
N SER A 70 11.31 9.27 14.62
CA SER A 70 12.43 8.88 15.47
C SER A 70 13.46 8.00 14.75
N LEU A 71 13.11 7.44 13.59
CA LEU A 71 14.00 6.68 12.71
C LEU A 71 14.50 7.56 11.54
N TYR A 72 14.98 8.76 11.90
CA TYR A 72 15.57 9.73 10.95
C TYR A 72 14.63 10.14 9.82
N GLY A 73 13.33 10.25 10.11
CA GLY A 73 12.33 10.62 9.11
C GLY A 73 12.04 9.49 8.11
N ALA A 74 12.10 8.25 8.55
CA ALA A 74 11.64 7.13 7.75
C ALA A 74 10.19 7.35 7.30
N ASN A 75 9.83 6.78 6.16
CA ASN A 75 8.47 6.91 5.64
C ASN A 75 7.88 5.55 5.29
N ILE A 76 6.57 5.44 5.43
CA ILE A 76 5.76 4.30 4.99
C ILE A 76 4.63 4.81 4.09
N GLY A 77 4.23 4.02 3.11
CA GLY A 77 3.11 4.39 2.25
C GLY A 77 2.55 3.21 1.48
N ALA A 78 1.27 3.31 1.17
CA ALA A 78 0.57 2.41 0.27
C ALA A 78 0.57 2.95 -1.16
N SER A 79 0.50 2.05 -2.13
CA SER A 79 0.29 2.41 -3.53
C SER A 79 -0.62 1.37 -4.17
N ILE A 80 -1.57 1.85 -4.95
CA ILE A 80 -2.54 1.05 -5.67
C ILE A 80 -2.41 1.39 -7.14
N SER A 81 -2.32 0.37 -7.98
CA SER A 81 -2.26 0.53 -9.43
C SER A 81 -2.87 -0.67 -10.13
N LYS A 82 -3.13 -0.55 -11.43
CA LYS A 82 -3.54 -1.69 -12.26
C LYS A 82 -2.53 -1.96 -13.36
N GLN A 83 -2.44 -3.21 -13.76
CA GLN A 83 -1.67 -3.66 -14.92
C GLN A 83 -2.48 -4.72 -15.66
N GLY A 84 -3.09 -4.32 -16.78
CA GLY A 84 -4.08 -5.16 -17.46
C GLY A 84 -5.23 -5.52 -16.49
N ASP A 85 -5.49 -6.82 -16.37
CA ASP A 85 -6.55 -7.38 -15.53
C ASP A 85 -6.15 -7.59 -14.06
N PHE A 86 -4.98 -7.09 -13.65
CA PHE A 86 -4.49 -7.26 -12.30
C PHE A 86 -4.48 -5.93 -11.54
N GLN A 87 -4.85 -6.01 -10.26
CA GLN A 87 -4.66 -4.96 -9.26
C GLN A 87 -3.37 -5.22 -8.50
N ASN A 88 -2.49 -4.23 -8.48
CA ASN A 88 -1.25 -4.24 -7.72
C ASN A 88 -1.41 -3.36 -6.48
N LEU A 89 -1.34 -3.99 -5.32
CA LEU A 89 -1.42 -3.35 -4.02
C LEU A 89 -0.05 -3.42 -3.37
N SER A 90 0.46 -2.34 -2.84
CA SER A 90 1.77 -2.39 -2.22
C SER A 90 1.89 -1.51 -1.00
N ILE A 91 2.68 -1.99 -0.03
CA ILE A 91 3.17 -1.18 1.08
C ILE A 91 4.69 -1.09 0.94
N SER A 92 5.23 0.09 1.12
CA SER A 92 6.68 0.30 1.10
C SER A 92 7.11 1.18 2.26
N VAL A 93 8.28 0.87 2.78
CA VAL A 93 8.96 1.67 3.79
C VAL A 93 10.34 2.05 3.28
N ALA A 94 10.78 3.25 3.60
CA ALA A 94 12.11 3.72 3.25
C ALA A 94 12.72 4.53 4.39
N ALA A 95 14.01 4.32 4.63
CA ALA A 95 14.79 5.05 5.62
C ALA A 95 16.24 5.19 5.18
N ILE A 96 17.03 5.95 5.90
CA ILE A 96 18.48 5.99 5.71
C ILE A 96 19.10 4.63 6.02
N HIS A 97 20.22 4.33 5.39
CA HIS A 97 20.97 3.10 5.68
C HIS A 97 21.65 3.21 7.06
N ASN A 98 21.74 2.10 7.81
CA ASN A 98 22.31 2.03 9.17
C ASN A 98 23.69 2.70 9.32
N ARG A 99 24.53 2.69 8.26
CA ARG A 99 25.85 3.36 8.29
C ARG A 99 25.79 4.88 8.50
N TYR A 100 24.60 5.50 8.38
CA TYR A 100 24.36 6.92 8.61
C TYR A 100 23.63 7.18 9.93
N ALA A 101 23.33 6.13 10.70
CA ALA A 101 22.84 6.27 12.06
C ALA A 101 23.92 6.89 12.96
N LEU A 102 23.52 7.78 13.86
CA LEU A 102 24.47 8.53 14.71
C LEU A 102 24.97 7.67 15.88
N GLU A 103 24.12 6.82 16.42
CA GLU A 103 24.37 5.99 17.62
C GLU A 103 24.46 4.49 17.29
N GLY A 104 24.55 4.14 16.00
CA GLY A 104 24.67 2.75 15.56
C GLY A 104 23.39 1.95 15.61
N GLU A 105 22.24 2.62 15.55
CA GLU A 105 20.90 1.99 15.57
C GLU A 105 20.69 1.10 14.34
N ASP A 106 19.95 0.01 14.51
CA ASP A 106 19.51 -0.86 13.41
C ASP A 106 18.22 -0.34 12.78
N ILE A 107 18.32 0.78 12.06
CA ILE A 107 17.20 1.41 11.37
C ILE A 107 16.55 0.44 10.37
N SER A 108 17.36 -0.34 9.66
CA SER A 108 16.87 -1.28 8.64
C SER A 108 16.04 -2.41 9.26
N GLY A 109 16.45 -2.93 10.41
CA GLY A 109 15.67 -3.91 11.18
C GLY A 109 14.34 -3.30 11.63
N GLU A 110 14.37 -2.13 12.28
CA GLU A 110 13.17 -1.49 12.81
C GLU A 110 12.13 -1.15 11.73
N ILE A 111 12.54 -0.63 10.56
CA ILE A 111 11.59 -0.35 9.47
C ILE A 111 11.04 -1.64 8.84
N THR A 112 11.83 -2.72 8.85
CA THR A 112 11.37 -4.05 8.40
C THR A 112 10.29 -4.58 9.33
N ASP A 113 10.51 -4.50 10.64
CA ASP A 113 9.54 -4.93 11.65
C ASP A 113 8.25 -4.12 11.56
N ILE A 114 8.34 -2.80 11.41
CA ILE A 114 7.14 -1.95 11.20
C ILE A 114 6.36 -2.38 9.96
N LEU A 115 7.04 -2.64 8.83
CA LEU A 115 6.39 -3.09 7.60
C LEU A 115 5.71 -4.45 7.79
N LEU A 116 6.38 -5.40 8.44
CA LEU A 116 5.83 -6.73 8.69
C LEU A 116 4.68 -6.68 9.70
N ASP A 117 4.77 -5.85 10.73
CA ASP A 117 3.67 -5.62 11.68
C ASP A 117 2.43 -5.03 10.98
N CYS A 118 2.60 -4.13 10.01
CA CYS A 118 1.51 -3.59 9.21
C CYS A 118 0.78 -4.68 8.40
N ILE A 119 1.51 -5.70 7.94
CA ILE A 119 0.98 -6.77 7.09
C ILE A 119 0.41 -7.92 7.94
N PHE A 120 1.17 -8.41 8.93
CA PHE A 120 0.84 -9.63 9.68
C PHE A 120 0.14 -9.38 11.01
N SER A 121 0.15 -8.13 11.49
CA SER A 121 -0.46 -7.72 12.75
C SER A 121 -1.25 -6.41 12.56
N PRO A 122 -2.21 -6.37 11.62
CA PRO A 122 -2.98 -5.15 11.36
C PRO A 122 -3.77 -4.71 12.59
N ASN A 123 -4.20 -3.46 12.61
CA ASN A 123 -5.09 -2.92 13.65
C ASN A 123 -6.53 -3.42 13.39
N ALA A 124 -6.76 -4.68 13.75
CA ALA A 124 -8.03 -5.38 13.51
C ALA A 124 -8.40 -6.24 14.72
N HIS A 125 -9.71 -6.39 14.96
CA HIS A 125 -10.27 -7.21 16.02
C HIS A 125 -11.55 -7.88 15.53
N ASN A 126 -11.75 -9.16 15.92
CA ASN A 126 -12.96 -9.92 15.60
C ASN A 126 -13.31 -9.94 14.10
N GLY A 127 -12.31 -10.06 13.22
CA GLY A 127 -12.53 -10.15 11.78
C GLY A 127 -12.87 -8.81 11.09
N LYS A 128 -12.53 -7.68 11.71
CA LYS A 128 -12.70 -6.36 11.11
C LYS A 128 -11.56 -5.41 11.48
N PHE A 129 -11.25 -4.47 10.61
CA PHE A 129 -10.37 -3.35 10.95
C PHE A 129 -10.99 -2.45 12.02
N ALA A 130 -10.15 -1.79 12.82
CA ALA A 130 -10.60 -0.78 13.77
C ALA A 130 -11.34 0.37 13.06
N ASP A 131 -12.39 0.89 13.71
CA ASP A 131 -13.33 1.81 13.07
C ASP A 131 -12.65 3.14 12.67
N GLU A 132 -11.81 3.74 13.51
CA GLU A 132 -11.15 5.02 13.22
C GLU A 132 -10.28 5.00 11.95
N PRO A 133 -9.29 4.08 11.79
CA PRO A 133 -8.50 4.01 10.56
C PRO A 133 -9.35 3.59 9.34
N PHE A 134 -10.39 2.79 9.52
CA PHE A 134 -11.30 2.42 8.46
C PHE A 134 -12.08 3.64 7.94
N ASP A 135 -12.74 4.39 8.82
CA ASP A 135 -13.54 5.56 8.46
C ASP A 135 -12.68 6.64 7.78
N PHE A 136 -11.47 6.88 8.32
CA PHE A 136 -10.51 7.79 7.71
C PHE A 136 -10.15 7.37 6.28
N ARG A 137 -9.80 6.10 6.07
CA ARG A 137 -9.41 5.60 4.75
C ARG A 137 -10.56 5.51 3.77
N LYS A 138 -11.75 5.20 4.25
CA LYS A 138 -12.96 5.22 3.42
C LYS A 138 -13.22 6.62 2.87
N LYS A 139 -13.14 7.63 3.72
CA LYS A 139 -13.28 9.03 3.30
C LYS A 139 -12.18 9.43 2.30
N ASP A 140 -10.92 9.15 2.62
CA ASP A 140 -9.76 9.45 1.76
C ASP A 140 -9.88 8.79 0.37
N LEU A 141 -10.36 7.55 0.30
CA LEU A 141 -10.61 6.85 -0.96
C LEU A 141 -11.73 7.51 -1.77
N LEU A 142 -12.85 7.86 -1.13
CA LEU A 142 -13.95 8.54 -1.78
C LEU A 142 -13.52 9.92 -2.31
N ASP A 143 -12.79 10.70 -1.52
CA ASP A 143 -12.23 11.99 -1.92
C ASP A 143 -11.26 11.83 -3.11
N THR A 144 -10.44 10.75 -3.11
CA THR A 144 -9.52 10.43 -4.21
C THR A 144 -10.28 10.13 -5.50
N ILE A 145 -11.34 9.31 -5.44
CA ILE A 145 -12.17 8.97 -6.60
C ILE A 145 -12.88 10.24 -7.12
N ASP A 146 -13.46 11.04 -6.23
CA ASP A 146 -14.18 12.27 -6.62
C ASP A 146 -13.21 13.32 -7.20
N ALA A 147 -11.95 13.33 -6.79
CA ALA A 147 -10.93 14.24 -7.31
C ALA A 147 -10.36 13.86 -8.69
N GLU A 148 -10.59 12.62 -9.19
CA GLU A 148 -10.07 12.17 -10.50
C GLU A 148 -10.40 13.14 -11.63
N ILE A 149 -11.61 13.71 -11.63
CA ILE A 149 -12.09 14.67 -12.65
C ILE A 149 -11.29 15.97 -12.68
N ASN A 150 -10.60 16.34 -11.61
CA ASN A 150 -9.80 17.57 -11.55
C ASN A 150 -8.55 17.46 -12.44
N ASN A 151 -8.00 16.26 -12.64
CA ASN A 151 -6.96 15.99 -13.62
C ASN A 151 -7.60 15.66 -14.98
N LYS A 152 -7.95 16.66 -15.77
CA LYS A 152 -8.68 16.49 -17.04
C LYS A 152 -8.00 15.53 -18.01
N ARG A 153 -6.66 15.60 -18.13
CA ARG A 153 -5.90 14.70 -18.99
C ARG A 153 -5.92 13.25 -18.48
N GLY A 154 -5.66 13.05 -17.19
CA GLY A 154 -5.73 11.73 -16.54
C GLY A 154 -7.12 11.13 -16.67
N TYR A 155 -8.14 11.93 -16.39
CA TYR A 155 -9.55 11.51 -16.50
C TYR A 155 -9.91 11.08 -17.92
N ALA A 156 -9.51 11.84 -18.95
CA ALA A 156 -9.74 11.48 -20.34
C ALA A 156 -9.09 10.13 -20.71
N ILE A 157 -7.87 9.87 -20.21
CA ILE A 157 -7.19 8.59 -20.42
C ILE A 157 -7.97 7.45 -19.74
N ILE A 158 -8.43 7.65 -18.50
CA ILE A 158 -9.26 6.67 -17.78
C ILE A 158 -10.54 6.36 -18.56
N GLN A 159 -11.23 7.38 -19.06
CA GLN A 159 -12.46 7.18 -19.85
C GLN A 159 -12.18 6.44 -21.18
N ALA A 160 -11.08 6.78 -21.87
CA ALA A 160 -10.67 6.08 -23.08
C ALA A 160 -10.36 4.59 -22.81
N GLN A 161 -9.69 4.30 -21.69
CA GLN A 161 -9.42 2.91 -21.29
C GLN A 161 -10.72 2.15 -20.98
N ARG A 162 -11.66 2.76 -20.25
CA ARG A 162 -12.97 2.15 -19.99
C ARG A 162 -13.73 1.80 -21.27
N LEU A 163 -13.67 2.65 -22.28
CA LEU A 163 -14.31 2.37 -23.57
C LEU A 163 -13.57 1.28 -24.37
N ALA A 164 -12.22 1.32 -24.35
CA ALA A 164 -11.40 0.37 -25.11
C ALA A 164 -11.47 -1.06 -24.56
N PHE A 165 -11.59 -1.20 -23.24
CA PHE A 165 -11.59 -2.50 -22.54
C PHE A 165 -12.97 -2.86 -21.97
N LYS A 166 -14.04 -2.34 -22.59
CA LYS A 166 -15.41 -2.59 -22.14
C LYS A 166 -15.74 -4.08 -22.08
N GLY A 167 -16.14 -4.54 -20.88
CA GLY A 167 -16.47 -5.95 -20.61
C GLY A 167 -15.28 -6.79 -20.14
N GLU A 168 -14.08 -6.23 -20.06
CA GLU A 168 -12.89 -6.87 -19.49
C GLU A 168 -12.62 -6.35 -18.06
N ASN A 169 -11.87 -7.10 -17.26
CA ASN A 169 -11.48 -6.65 -15.92
C ASN A 169 -10.68 -5.32 -15.95
N SER A 170 -9.89 -5.13 -17.00
CA SER A 170 -9.13 -3.91 -17.25
C SER A 170 -9.99 -2.65 -17.51
N GLU A 171 -11.30 -2.78 -17.71
CA GLU A 171 -12.24 -1.66 -17.69
C GLU A 171 -12.27 -0.96 -16.31
N ASN A 172 -12.12 -1.75 -15.23
CA ASN A 172 -12.27 -1.28 -13.86
C ASN A 172 -11.15 -0.32 -13.43
N SER A 173 -11.50 0.64 -12.56
CA SER A 173 -10.52 1.45 -11.85
C SER A 173 -9.78 0.61 -10.80
N SER A 174 -8.50 0.89 -10.58
CA SER A 174 -7.74 0.25 -9.49
C SER A 174 -8.28 0.59 -8.08
N TYR A 175 -9.11 1.61 -7.97
CA TYR A 175 -9.80 2.01 -6.74
C TYR A 175 -11.22 1.48 -6.63
N GLY A 176 -11.70 0.74 -7.66
CA GLY A 176 -13.09 0.34 -7.77
C GLY A 176 -14.01 1.48 -8.21
N LYS A 177 -15.32 1.22 -8.18
CA LYS A 177 -16.36 2.24 -8.40
C LYS A 177 -16.68 2.96 -7.10
N ARG A 178 -17.12 4.22 -7.22
CA ARG A 178 -17.49 5.06 -6.06
C ARG A 178 -18.57 4.42 -5.18
N GLU A 179 -19.59 3.84 -5.82
CA GLU A 179 -20.70 3.18 -5.14
C GLU A 179 -20.21 1.97 -4.34
N ASN A 180 -19.31 1.17 -4.92
CA ASN A 180 -18.70 0.03 -4.24
C ASN A 180 -17.85 0.51 -3.06
N ALA A 181 -17.01 1.54 -3.25
CA ALA A 181 -16.22 2.13 -2.17
C ALA A 181 -17.09 2.64 -1.01
N GLN A 182 -18.24 3.23 -1.32
CA GLN A 182 -19.19 3.71 -0.31
C GLN A 182 -19.87 2.55 0.44
N ALA A 183 -20.09 1.42 -0.21
CA ALA A 183 -20.75 0.25 0.38
C ALA A 183 -19.83 -0.64 1.21
N VAL A 184 -18.49 -0.57 1.00
CA VAL A 184 -17.52 -1.42 1.74
C VAL A 184 -17.66 -1.25 3.25
N THR A 185 -17.69 -2.37 3.96
CA THR A 185 -17.63 -2.43 5.43
C THR A 185 -16.22 -2.79 5.92
N SER A 186 -15.96 -2.56 7.21
CA SER A 186 -14.65 -2.88 7.81
C SER A 186 -14.34 -4.38 7.80
N GLU A 187 -15.38 -5.23 7.84
CA GLU A 187 -15.27 -6.69 7.70
C GLU A 187 -14.90 -7.10 6.28
N GLN A 188 -15.48 -6.44 5.25
CA GLN A 188 -15.19 -6.74 3.85
C GLN A 188 -13.79 -6.28 3.42
N ALA A 189 -13.26 -5.26 4.08
CA ALA A 189 -11.90 -4.77 3.83
C ALA A 189 -10.84 -5.62 4.53
N TYR A 190 -11.18 -6.33 5.62
CA TYR A 190 -10.29 -7.22 6.37
C TYR A 190 -10.21 -8.61 5.73
#